data_762f11d5592a1fe9d6757cc5411dcd00
#
_entry.id   762f11d5592a1fe9d6757cc5411dcd00
#
_cell.length_a   1.000
_cell.length_b   1.000
_cell.length_c   1.000
_cell.angle_alpha   90.00
_cell.angle_beta   90.00
_cell.angle_gamma   90.00
#
_symmetry.space_group_name_H-M   'P 1'
#
loop_
_entity.id
_entity.type
_entity.pdbx_description
1 polymer ?
#
loop_
_entity_poly.entity_id
_entity_poly.type
_entity_poly.pdbx_seq_one_letter_code
_entity_poly.pdbx_strand_id
1 'polypeptide(L)'
;MEKKLSFSEVLKKYTMVIVLVLVVIMFTANTKGVMLLPQNVNNLVAQNAYVFILATGMLFCILTGGNIDLSVGSVVCFVAAVGGKMMVLNNMNPYLTMLVMLITGIAIGAWQGFWIAYVRIPPFIVTLAGMLAFRGLSNVVLQGQTLAPMPDSYLALFNNYIPDFVGQRRI
;
A
#
# COMPACT_ATOMS: atom_id res chain seq x y z
N MET A 1 -7.14 31.92 -28.35
CA MET A 1 -5.90 32.59 -27.84
C MET A 1 -5.40 31.77 -26.68
N GLU A 2 -4.41 30.93 -26.88
CA GLU A 2 -3.77 30.19 -25.78
C GLU A 2 -3.01 31.21 -24.92
N LYS A 3 -3.43 31.33 -23.67
CA LYS A 3 -2.77 32.19 -22.67
C LYS A 3 -1.38 31.58 -22.39
N LYS A 4 -0.32 32.22 -22.87
CA LYS A 4 1.06 31.81 -22.53
C LYS A 4 1.17 31.86 -21.00
N LEU A 5 1.26 30.68 -20.39
CA LEU A 5 1.45 30.56 -18.94
C LEU A 5 2.76 31.27 -18.56
N SER A 6 2.69 32.14 -17.57
CA SER A 6 3.89 32.77 -16.98
C SER A 6 4.79 31.68 -16.39
N PHE A 7 6.11 31.87 -16.42
CA PHE A 7 7.08 30.94 -15.83
C PHE A 7 6.74 30.59 -14.37
N SER A 8 6.23 31.56 -13.59
CA SER A 8 5.75 31.36 -12.23
C SER A 8 4.52 30.43 -12.16
N GLU A 9 3.61 30.53 -13.12
CA GLU A 9 2.41 29.67 -13.17
C GLU A 9 2.77 28.24 -13.59
N VAL A 10 3.74 28.07 -14.47
CA VAL A 10 4.28 26.76 -14.86
C VAL A 10 4.98 26.11 -13.68
N LEU A 11 5.82 26.82 -12.95
CA LEU A 11 6.48 26.33 -11.74
C LEU A 11 5.47 25.85 -10.71
N LYS A 12 4.45 26.67 -10.40
CA LYS A 12 3.41 26.30 -9.43
C LYS A 12 2.60 25.08 -9.87
N LYS A 13 2.27 25.00 -11.16
CA LYS A 13 1.47 23.89 -11.71
C LYS A 13 2.24 22.57 -11.73
N TYR A 14 3.54 22.61 -12.01
CA TYR A 14 4.38 21.42 -12.20
C TYR A 14 5.38 21.18 -11.06
N THR A 15 5.23 21.86 -9.92
CA THR A 15 6.14 21.75 -8.77
C THR A 15 6.43 20.30 -8.40
N MET A 16 5.39 19.45 -8.30
CA MET A 16 5.56 18.03 -7.94
C MET A 16 6.38 17.26 -8.97
N VAL A 17 6.16 17.53 -10.27
CA VAL A 17 6.92 16.89 -11.36
C VAL A 17 8.36 17.35 -11.35
N ILE A 18 8.60 18.64 -11.14
CA ILE A 18 9.95 19.22 -11.06
C ILE A 18 10.72 18.62 -9.89
N VAL A 19 10.09 18.54 -8.71
CA VAL A 19 10.71 17.91 -7.53
C VAL A 19 11.00 16.44 -7.79
N LEU A 20 10.07 15.69 -8.39
CA LEU A 20 10.29 14.29 -8.75
C LEU A 20 11.51 14.13 -9.67
N VAL A 21 11.60 14.94 -10.73
CA VAL A 21 12.71 14.90 -11.70
C VAL A 21 14.03 15.22 -11.00
N LEU A 22 14.08 16.25 -10.14
CA LEU A 22 15.27 16.60 -9.37
C LEU A 22 15.71 15.46 -8.45
N VAL A 23 14.78 14.82 -7.75
CA VAL A 23 15.06 13.67 -6.88
C VAL A 23 15.62 12.49 -7.71
N VAL A 24 14.99 12.18 -8.85
CA VAL A 24 15.47 11.11 -9.75
C VAL A 24 16.88 11.40 -10.26
N ILE A 25 17.17 12.63 -10.69
CA ILE A 25 18.50 13.04 -11.13
C ILE A 25 19.52 12.92 -10.00
N MET A 26 19.20 13.41 -8.81
CA MET A 26 20.06 13.34 -7.64
C MET A 26 20.43 11.90 -7.28
N PHE A 27 19.42 11.00 -7.19
CA PHE A 27 19.68 9.59 -6.87
C PHE A 27 20.40 8.87 -8.01
N THR A 28 20.10 9.17 -9.27
CA THR A 28 20.78 8.58 -10.42
C THR A 28 22.27 8.96 -10.42
N ALA A 29 22.59 10.21 -10.14
CA ALA A 29 23.97 10.69 -10.04
C ALA A 29 24.73 10.00 -8.88
N ASN A 30 24.10 9.92 -7.69
CA ASN A 30 24.71 9.27 -6.52
C ASN A 30 24.90 7.76 -6.69
N THR A 31 23.99 7.09 -7.39
CA THR A 31 24.03 5.63 -7.62
C THR A 31 24.76 5.26 -8.91
N LYS A 32 25.42 6.21 -9.58
CA LYS A 32 26.13 6.00 -10.87
C LYS A 32 25.24 5.32 -11.91
N GLY A 33 23.94 5.68 -11.95
CA GLY A 33 22.97 5.16 -12.91
C GLY A 33 22.26 3.86 -12.50
N VAL A 34 22.66 3.21 -11.42
CA VAL A 34 22.04 1.94 -10.96
C VAL A 34 20.54 2.09 -10.71
N MET A 35 20.08 3.27 -10.27
CA MET A 35 18.68 3.54 -10.03
C MET A 35 17.80 3.34 -11.27
N LEU A 36 18.30 3.64 -12.46
CA LEU A 36 17.54 3.54 -13.73
C LEU A 36 17.68 2.17 -14.39
N LEU A 37 18.41 1.23 -13.82
CA LEU A 37 18.47 -0.13 -14.37
C LEU A 37 17.07 -0.77 -14.37
N PRO A 38 16.68 -1.46 -15.45
CA PRO A 38 15.34 -2.07 -15.57
C PRO A 38 14.97 -2.96 -14.38
N GLN A 39 15.93 -3.69 -13.84
CA GLN A 39 15.72 -4.54 -12.67
C GLN A 39 15.35 -3.72 -11.44
N ASN A 40 16.00 -2.59 -11.20
CA ASN A 40 15.70 -1.73 -10.06
C ASN A 40 14.35 -1.03 -10.21
N VAL A 41 14.02 -0.58 -11.41
CA VAL A 41 12.71 0.01 -11.72
C VAL A 41 11.59 -1.03 -11.50
N ASN A 42 11.77 -2.25 -11.98
CA ASN A 42 10.81 -3.33 -11.74
C ASN A 42 10.63 -3.63 -10.24
N ASN A 43 11.74 -3.67 -9.50
CA ASN A 43 11.70 -3.87 -8.05
C ASN A 43 10.95 -2.72 -7.34
N LEU A 44 11.19 -1.47 -7.73
CA LEU A 44 10.47 -0.32 -7.18
C LEU A 44 8.96 -0.40 -7.45
N VAL A 45 8.55 -0.76 -8.66
CA VAL A 45 7.14 -0.94 -9.00
C VAL A 45 6.53 -2.09 -8.21
N ALA A 46 7.20 -3.24 -8.15
CA ALA A 46 6.72 -4.41 -7.41
C ALA A 46 6.56 -4.13 -5.90
N GLN A 47 7.56 -3.47 -5.30
CA GLN A 47 7.53 -3.11 -3.88
C GLN A 47 6.42 -2.10 -3.54
N ASN A 48 6.04 -1.25 -4.48
CA ASN A 48 5.00 -0.24 -4.29
C ASN A 48 3.64 -0.63 -4.88
N ALA A 49 3.50 -1.83 -5.45
CA ALA A 49 2.25 -2.28 -6.07
C ALA A 49 1.04 -2.20 -5.11
N TYR A 50 1.24 -2.53 -3.84
CA TYR A 50 0.19 -2.44 -2.83
C TYR A 50 -0.31 -1.00 -2.63
N VAL A 51 0.56 0.01 -2.78
CA VAL A 51 0.18 1.43 -2.66
C VAL A 51 -0.80 1.82 -3.75
N PHE A 52 -0.63 1.32 -4.99
CA PHE A 52 -1.56 1.59 -6.08
C PHE A 52 -2.94 1.01 -5.81
N ILE A 53 -3.01 -0.20 -5.24
CA ILE A 53 -4.27 -0.83 -4.85
C ILE A 53 -4.97 -0.01 -3.76
N LEU A 54 -4.22 0.38 -2.73
CA LEU A 54 -4.75 1.20 -1.63
C LEU A 54 -5.18 2.59 -2.11
N ALA A 55 -4.43 3.21 -3.02
CA ALA A 55 -4.77 4.50 -3.61
C ALA A 55 -6.07 4.44 -4.40
N THR A 56 -6.35 3.33 -5.10
CA THR A 56 -7.62 3.11 -5.77
C THR A 56 -8.78 3.06 -4.78
N GLY A 57 -8.63 2.34 -3.66
CA GLY A 57 -9.62 2.32 -2.59
C GLY A 57 -9.86 3.70 -1.97
N MET A 58 -8.79 4.47 -1.73
CA MET A 58 -8.87 5.84 -1.22
C MET A 58 -9.59 6.77 -2.21
N LEU A 59 -9.36 6.58 -3.51
CA LEU A 59 -10.04 7.37 -4.56
C LEU A 59 -11.56 7.19 -4.47
N PHE A 60 -12.05 5.98 -4.24
CA PHE A 60 -13.49 5.75 -4.03
C PHE A 60 -14.01 6.50 -2.81
N CYS A 61 -13.28 6.51 -1.69
CA CYS A 61 -13.67 7.27 -0.51
C CYS A 61 -13.77 8.78 -0.80
N ILE A 62 -12.82 9.33 -1.56
CA ILE A 62 -12.81 10.74 -1.93
C ILE A 62 -13.99 11.07 -2.87
N LEU A 63 -14.27 10.21 -3.86
CA LEU A 63 -15.35 10.41 -4.83
C LEU A 63 -16.74 10.33 -4.19
N THR A 64 -16.92 9.61 -3.10
CA THR A 64 -18.21 9.46 -2.39
C THR A 64 -18.54 10.62 -1.46
N GLY A 65 -17.86 11.76 -1.55
CA GLY A 65 -18.20 12.97 -0.79
C GLY A 65 -17.01 13.69 -0.16
N GLY A 66 -15.80 13.48 -0.69
CA GLY A 66 -14.58 14.12 -0.16
C GLY A 66 -14.08 13.49 1.15
N ASN A 67 -14.51 12.26 1.43
CA ASN A 67 -14.13 11.55 2.63
C ASN A 67 -12.66 11.08 2.57
N ILE A 68 -11.90 11.36 3.61
CA ILE A 68 -10.50 10.92 3.71
C ILE A 68 -10.43 9.80 4.74
N ASP A 69 -9.89 8.64 4.33
CA ASP A 69 -9.63 7.52 5.24
C ASP A 69 -8.16 7.54 5.69
N LEU A 70 -7.93 7.94 6.94
CA LEU A 70 -6.59 7.96 7.54
C LEU A 70 -6.16 6.60 8.09
N SER A 71 -7.08 5.64 8.18
CA SER A 71 -6.82 4.35 8.82
C SER A 71 -6.16 3.32 7.90
N VAL A 72 -6.19 3.53 6.58
CA VAL A 72 -5.76 2.56 5.55
C VAL A 72 -4.42 1.90 5.90
N GLY A 73 -3.38 2.69 6.19
CA GLY A 73 -2.05 2.14 6.51
C GLY A 73 -2.03 1.31 7.79
N SER A 74 -2.77 1.73 8.82
CA SER A 74 -2.85 1.01 10.10
C SER A 74 -3.66 -0.27 9.99
N VAL A 75 -4.72 -0.28 9.18
CA VAL A 75 -5.52 -1.48 8.89
C VAL A 75 -4.67 -2.50 8.14
N VAL A 76 -3.92 -2.07 7.12
CA VAL A 76 -2.98 -2.96 6.41
C VAL A 76 -1.95 -3.56 7.36
N CYS A 77 -1.35 -2.73 8.23
CA CYS A 77 -0.39 -3.18 9.22
C CYS A 77 -1.00 -4.23 10.18
N PHE A 78 -2.21 -3.98 10.67
CA PHE A 78 -2.92 -4.91 11.56
C PHE A 78 -3.26 -6.23 10.86
N VAL A 79 -3.82 -6.18 9.67
CA VAL A 79 -4.16 -7.37 8.87
C VAL A 79 -2.90 -8.18 8.56
N ALA A 80 -1.80 -7.50 8.20
CA ALA A 80 -0.51 -8.16 7.97
C ALA A 80 0.07 -8.78 9.25
N ALA A 81 -0.09 -8.14 10.41
CA ALA A 81 0.34 -8.68 11.71
C ALA A 81 -0.43 -9.96 12.06
N VAL A 82 -1.75 -9.96 11.87
CA VAL A 82 -2.61 -11.15 12.08
C VAL A 82 -2.19 -12.29 11.14
N GLY A 83 -2.08 -11.99 9.83
CA GLY A 83 -1.68 -12.98 8.83
C GLY A 83 -0.27 -13.54 9.06
N GLY A 84 0.69 -12.67 9.35
CA GLY A 84 2.05 -13.08 9.65
C GLY A 84 2.12 -14.00 10.87
N LYS A 85 1.39 -13.67 11.95
CA LYS A 85 1.32 -14.51 13.16
C LYS A 85 0.72 -15.89 12.85
N MET A 86 -0.35 -15.93 12.06
CA MET A 86 -0.99 -17.19 11.65
C MET A 86 -0.06 -18.07 10.81
N MET A 87 0.68 -17.48 9.87
CA MET A 87 1.58 -18.23 8.98
C MET A 87 2.89 -18.63 9.66
N VAL A 88 3.52 -17.73 10.41
CA VAL A 88 4.87 -17.93 10.95
C VAL A 88 4.83 -18.67 12.30
N LEU A 89 3.94 -18.27 13.21
CA LEU A 89 3.88 -18.87 14.56
C LEU A 89 2.96 -20.09 14.61
N ASN A 90 1.84 -20.07 13.91
CA ASN A 90 0.85 -21.14 13.97
C ASN A 90 0.98 -22.13 12.80
N ASN A 91 1.92 -21.93 11.87
CA ASN A 91 2.14 -22.75 10.69
C ASN A 91 0.86 -23.02 9.87
N MET A 92 -0.06 -22.04 9.80
CA MET A 92 -1.32 -22.19 9.08
C MET A 92 -1.10 -22.13 7.57
N ASN A 93 -2.00 -22.80 6.85
CA ASN A 93 -1.98 -22.78 5.38
C ASN A 93 -2.07 -21.34 4.85
N PRO A 94 -1.15 -20.90 3.96
CA PRO A 94 -1.13 -19.54 3.42
C PRO A 94 -2.44 -19.12 2.75
N TYR A 95 -3.10 -20.00 2.02
CA TYR A 95 -4.37 -19.71 1.35
C TYR A 95 -5.49 -19.40 2.34
N LEU A 96 -5.59 -20.21 3.41
CA LEU A 96 -6.56 -19.98 4.46
C LEU A 96 -6.26 -18.67 5.20
N THR A 97 -4.98 -18.40 5.46
CA THR A 97 -4.56 -17.14 6.10
C THR A 97 -4.89 -15.92 5.25
N MET A 98 -4.66 -15.99 3.94
CA MET A 98 -5.04 -14.91 3.02
C MET A 98 -6.54 -14.64 3.03
N LEU A 99 -7.36 -15.70 3.09
CA LEU A 99 -8.81 -15.57 3.23
C LEU A 99 -9.19 -14.87 4.54
N VAL A 100 -8.58 -15.25 5.66
CA VAL A 100 -8.79 -14.60 6.96
C VAL A 100 -8.36 -13.13 6.91
N MET A 101 -7.23 -12.82 6.31
CA MET A 101 -6.76 -11.43 6.12
C MET A 101 -7.79 -10.60 5.34
N LEU A 102 -8.33 -11.15 4.26
CA LEU A 102 -9.33 -10.49 3.44
C LEU A 102 -10.63 -10.24 4.23
N ILE A 103 -11.13 -11.25 4.92
CA ILE A 103 -12.32 -11.13 5.76
C ILE A 103 -12.10 -10.09 6.87
N THR A 104 -10.94 -10.09 7.51
CA THR A 104 -10.58 -9.12 8.56
C THR A 104 -10.60 -7.69 8.01
N GLY A 105 -10.02 -7.46 6.84
CA GLY A 105 -10.02 -6.15 6.18
C GLY A 105 -11.44 -5.67 5.85
N ILE A 106 -12.27 -6.56 5.29
CA ILE A 106 -13.68 -6.28 4.99
C ILE A 106 -14.47 -5.96 6.26
N ALA A 107 -14.30 -6.74 7.33
CA ALA A 107 -14.99 -6.53 8.59
C ALA A 107 -14.62 -5.17 9.23
N ILE A 108 -13.35 -4.78 9.18
CA ILE A 108 -12.89 -3.48 9.67
C ILE A 108 -13.50 -2.35 8.83
N GLY A 109 -13.46 -2.47 7.50
CA GLY A 109 -14.06 -1.48 6.60
C GLY A 109 -15.57 -1.34 6.82
N ALA A 110 -16.29 -2.45 6.97
CA ALA A 110 -17.72 -2.45 7.27
C ALA A 110 -18.01 -1.81 8.63
N TRP A 111 -17.20 -2.09 9.65
CA TRP A 111 -17.34 -1.49 10.97
C TRP A 111 -17.13 0.03 10.94
N GLN A 112 -16.08 0.51 10.28
CA GLN A 112 -15.85 1.95 10.12
C GLN A 112 -16.93 2.62 9.28
N GLY A 113 -17.34 1.97 8.17
CA GLY A 113 -18.40 2.44 7.30
C GLY A 113 -19.75 2.55 8.03
N PHE A 114 -20.05 1.66 8.97
CA PHE A 114 -21.24 1.74 9.81
C PHE A 114 -21.29 3.04 10.62
N TRP A 115 -20.20 3.39 11.30
CA TRP A 115 -20.14 4.62 12.10
C TRP A 115 -20.28 5.89 11.25
N ILE A 116 -19.73 5.87 10.03
CA ILE A 116 -19.79 7.01 9.11
C ILE A 116 -21.19 7.12 8.49
N ALA A 117 -21.73 6.03 7.97
CA ALA A 117 -22.95 6.05 7.18
C ALA A 117 -24.22 6.11 8.03
N TYR A 118 -24.29 5.33 9.11
CA TYR A 118 -25.51 5.20 9.93
C TYR A 118 -25.48 6.11 11.15
N VAL A 119 -24.35 6.19 11.86
CA VAL A 119 -24.23 7.05 13.04
C VAL A 119 -23.89 8.49 12.65
N ARG A 120 -23.45 8.70 11.40
CA ARG A 120 -23.13 10.02 10.82
C ARG A 120 -21.99 10.75 11.55
N ILE A 121 -21.04 9.98 12.08
CA ILE A 121 -19.81 10.57 12.63
C ILE A 121 -18.93 11.03 11.46
N PRO A 122 -18.30 12.22 11.55
CA PRO A 122 -17.40 12.68 10.50
C PRO A 122 -16.32 11.66 10.17
N PRO A 123 -16.09 11.33 8.88
CA PRO A 123 -15.13 10.29 8.46
C PRO A 123 -13.73 10.46 9.03
N PHE A 124 -13.26 11.70 9.12
CA PHE A 124 -11.97 12.04 9.71
C PHE A 124 -11.83 11.53 11.16
N ILE A 125 -12.88 11.67 11.98
CA ILE A 125 -12.85 11.25 13.39
C ILE A 125 -12.82 9.72 13.47
N VAL A 126 -13.67 9.03 12.72
CA VAL A 126 -13.74 7.56 12.72
C VAL A 126 -12.44 6.94 12.25
N THR A 127 -11.90 7.46 11.14
CA THR A 127 -10.69 6.89 10.55
C THR A 127 -9.43 7.24 11.34
N LEU A 128 -9.36 8.42 11.98
CA LEU A 128 -8.28 8.76 12.90
C LEU A 128 -8.30 7.86 14.14
N ALA A 129 -9.46 7.64 14.74
CA ALA A 129 -9.62 6.70 15.85
C ALA A 129 -9.24 5.28 15.44
N GLY A 130 -9.69 4.84 14.25
CA GLY A 130 -9.31 3.55 13.65
C GLY A 130 -7.80 3.44 13.43
N MET A 131 -7.16 4.49 12.92
CA MET A 131 -5.71 4.52 12.73
C MET A 131 -4.95 4.25 14.04
N LEU A 132 -5.33 4.91 15.12
CA LEU A 132 -4.68 4.74 16.43
C LEU A 132 -4.98 3.36 17.02
N ALA A 133 -6.24 2.92 16.95
CA ALA A 133 -6.66 1.61 17.47
C ALA A 133 -5.96 0.46 16.75
N PHE A 134 -5.97 0.41 15.41
CA PHE A 134 -5.35 -0.70 14.66
C PHE A 134 -3.83 -0.66 14.71
N ARG A 135 -3.22 0.52 14.84
CA ARG A 135 -1.79 0.63 15.08
C ARG A 135 -1.40 0.05 16.47
N GLY A 136 -2.19 0.36 17.49
CA GLY A 136 -2.01 -0.23 18.82
C GLY A 136 -2.23 -1.73 18.82
N LEU A 137 -3.31 -2.21 18.20
CA LEU A 137 -3.62 -3.65 18.07
C LEU A 137 -2.55 -4.41 17.29
N SER A 138 -1.95 -3.82 16.25
CA SER A 138 -0.83 -4.43 15.54
C SER A 138 0.34 -4.74 16.48
N ASN A 139 0.70 -3.78 17.33
CA ASN A 139 1.78 -3.97 18.32
C ASN A 139 1.45 -5.04 19.35
N VAL A 140 0.18 -5.11 19.79
CA VAL A 140 -0.29 -6.16 20.71
C VAL A 140 -0.22 -7.54 20.06
N VAL A 141 -0.63 -7.66 18.79
CA VAL A 141 -0.55 -8.93 18.04
C VAL A 141 0.89 -9.37 17.85
N LEU A 142 1.78 -8.45 17.49
CA LEU A 142 3.18 -8.72 17.21
C LEU A 142 4.01 -8.93 18.49
N GLN A 143 3.59 -8.37 19.62
CA GLN A 143 4.34 -8.41 20.89
C GLN A 143 5.80 -7.95 20.75
N GLY A 144 6.08 -7.01 19.85
CA GLY A 144 7.41 -6.53 19.54
C GLY A 144 8.29 -7.51 18.74
N GLN A 145 7.73 -8.61 18.26
CA GLN A 145 8.45 -9.61 17.49
C GLN A 145 8.45 -9.27 16.00
N THR A 146 9.59 -9.57 15.35
CA THR A 146 9.67 -9.55 13.89
C THR A 146 9.26 -10.92 13.36
N LEU A 147 8.20 -10.96 12.55
CA LEU A 147 7.72 -12.21 11.95
C LEU A 147 8.48 -12.46 10.63
N ALA A 148 9.55 -13.23 10.73
CA ALA A 148 10.40 -13.65 9.62
C ALA A 148 11.07 -15.00 9.95
N PRO A 149 11.39 -15.82 8.91
CA PRO A 149 11.02 -15.67 7.50
C PRO A 149 9.56 -16.06 7.23
N MET A 150 8.99 -15.50 6.16
CA MET A 150 7.68 -15.96 5.67
C MET A 150 7.80 -17.36 5.02
N PRO A 151 6.76 -18.21 5.08
CA PRO A 151 6.78 -19.52 4.45
C PRO A 151 7.04 -19.46 2.95
N ASP A 152 7.86 -20.40 2.42
CA ASP A 152 8.19 -20.46 0.99
C ASP A 152 6.96 -20.57 0.09
N SER A 153 5.93 -21.29 0.55
CA SER A 153 4.65 -21.41 -0.15
C SER A 153 3.91 -20.06 -0.30
N TYR A 154 4.05 -19.16 0.65
CA TYR A 154 3.51 -17.79 0.54
C TYR A 154 4.37 -16.94 -0.39
N LEU A 155 5.70 -17.01 -0.25
CA LEU A 155 6.63 -16.25 -1.09
C LEU A 155 6.53 -16.67 -2.57
N ALA A 156 6.30 -17.95 -2.84
CA ALA A 156 6.14 -18.48 -4.19
C ALA A 156 4.93 -17.87 -4.93
N LEU A 157 3.87 -17.45 -4.20
CA LEU A 157 2.71 -16.83 -4.81
C LEU A 157 3.01 -15.44 -5.38
N PHE A 158 3.99 -14.71 -4.79
CA PHE A 158 4.32 -13.35 -5.17
C PHE A 158 5.64 -13.21 -5.93
N ASN A 159 6.55 -14.17 -5.76
CA ASN A 159 7.88 -14.15 -6.39
C ASN A 159 7.96 -15.01 -7.66
N ASN A 160 6.97 -15.84 -7.94
CA ASN A 160 6.93 -16.60 -9.18
C ASN A 160 6.60 -15.67 -10.34
N TYR A 161 7.44 -15.72 -11.37
CA TYR A 161 7.14 -15.06 -12.64
C TYR A 161 5.86 -15.65 -13.23
N ILE A 162 5.02 -14.79 -13.82
CA ILE A 162 3.89 -15.24 -14.62
C ILE A 162 4.43 -16.22 -15.68
N PRO A 163 3.88 -17.43 -15.79
CA PRO A 163 4.33 -18.37 -16.83
C PRO A 163 4.27 -17.69 -18.19
N ASP A 164 5.35 -17.83 -18.95
CA ASP A 164 5.48 -17.19 -20.23
C ASP A 164 4.58 -17.90 -21.26
N PHE A 165 3.35 -17.41 -21.41
CA PHE A 165 2.40 -17.94 -22.39
C PHE A 165 2.80 -17.64 -23.84
N VAL A 166 3.82 -16.85 -24.07
CA VAL A 166 4.25 -16.35 -25.40
C VAL A 166 5.61 -16.93 -25.83
N GLY A 167 6.22 -17.80 -25.05
CA GLY A 167 7.42 -18.57 -25.46
C GLY A 167 8.70 -17.74 -25.61
N GLN A 168 8.82 -16.60 -24.94
CA GLN A 168 10.07 -15.83 -24.90
C GLN A 168 10.94 -16.26 -23.72
N ARG A 169 12.19 -16.53 -24.05
CA ARG A 169 13.22 -17.05 -23.15
C ARG A 169 13.45 -16.15 -21.93
N ARG A 170 13.69 -16.80 -20.80
CA ARG A 170 14.23 -16.19 -19.57
C ARG A 170 15.45 -15.32 -19.90
N ILE A 171 15.37 -14.06 -19.57
CA ILE A 171 16.53 -13.19 -19.44
C ILE A 171 16.78 -12.98 -17.94
#